data_130b18c5637ffaf09ccbeb504ba304cf
#
_entry.id   130b18c5637ffaf09ccbeb504ba304cf
#
_cell.length_a   1.000
_cell.length_b   1.000
_cell.length_c   1.000
_cell.angle_alpha   90.00
_cell.angle_beta   90.00
_cell.angle_gamma   90.00
#
_symmetry.space_group_name_H-M   'P 1'
#
loop_
_entity.id
_entity.type
_entity.pdbx_description
1 polymer ?
#
loop_
_entity_poly.entity_id
_entity_poly.type
_entity_poly.pdbx_seq_one_letter_code
_entity_poly.pdbx_strand_id
1 'polypeptide(L)'
;MRRIGDTVSVSLGGKMDPRFGGPPLQVEAKLLRLSDGKLVGTGPQLGGLPFSFGPTAVISVGGVKVLVVTERSQLLDQEQFRAFGIEPTAHDVIVVKSQQHFRADFESIAGGIIVCDCGALSTMDYAKMPFRNVPRPIYPLDKF
;
A
#
# COMPACT_ATOMS: atom_id res chain seq x y z
N MET A 1 -1.86 -26.50 8.76
CA MET A 1 -0.91 -25.37 8.86
C MET A 1 -0.47 -25.05 7.44
N ARG A 2 -0.56 -23.80 6.97
CA ARG A 2 -0.12 -23.42 5.61
C ARG A 2 1.40 -23.33 5.57
N ARG A 3 2.01 -23.76 4.44
CA ARG A 3 3.47 -23.75 4.24
C ARG A 3 3.84 -22.82 3.10
N ILE A 4 5.05 -22.30 3.14
CA ILE A 4 5.63 -21.54 2.01
C ILE A 4 5.60 -22.45 0.78
N GLY A 5 5.11 -21.91 -0.34
CA GLY A 5 4.88 -22.62 -1.59
C GLY A 5 3.44 -23.11 -1.80
N ASP A 6 2.62 -23.16 -0.75
CA ASP A 6 1.21 -23.55 -0.89
C ASP A 6 0.42 -22.52 -1.71
N THR A 7 -0.57 -22.99 -2.45
CA THR A 7 -1.63 -22.15 -3.03
C THR A 7 -2.70 -21.93 -1.96
N VAL A 8 -3.08 -20.68 -1.79
CA VAL A 8 -4.06 -20.23 -0.80
C VAL A 8 -5.11 -19.34 -1.44
N SER A 9 -6.38 -19.57 -1.13
CA SER A 9 -7.44 -18.65 -1.48
C SER A 9 -7.46 -17.50 -0.49
N VAL A 10 -7.35 -16.26 -0.97
CA VAL A 10 -7.31 -15.06 -0.14
C VAL A 10 -8.26 -14.00 -0.67
N SER A 11 -8.78 -13.21 0.26
CA SER A 11 -9.64 -12.07 -0.01
C SER A 11 -8.87 -10.79 0.30
N LEU A 12 -8.57 -9.98 -0.72
CA LEU A 12 -7.72 -8.79 -0.63
C LEU A 12 -8.54 -7.50 -0.73
N GLY A 13 -8.19 -6.50 0.08
CA GLY A 13 -8.80 -5.17 0.05
C GLY A 13 -10.29 -5.16 0.38
N GLY A 14 -10.97 -4.05 0.13
CA GLY A 14 -12.43 -3.89 0.14
C GLY A 14 -13.20 -4.23 1.43
N LYS A 15 -12.52 -4.37 2.58
CA LYS A 15 -13.12 -4.89 3.82
C LYS A 15 -13.47 -3.81 4.85
N MET A 16 -12.91 -2.62 4.70
CA MET A 16 -13.04 -1.57 5.71
C MET A 16 -14.30 -0.74 5.55
N ASP A 17 -14.63 -0.41 4.31
CA ASP A 17 -15.84 0.35 4.00
C ASP A 17 -16.36 -0.07 2.62
N PRO A 18 -17.54 -0.70 2.54
CA PRO A 18 -18.09 -1.20 1.28
C PRO A 18 -18.50 -0.08 0.30
N ARG A 19 -18.55 1.17 0.76
CA ARG A 19 -18.89 2.34 -0.07
C ARG A 19 -17.72 2.80 -0.93
N PHE A 20 -16.47 2.40 -0.60
CA PHE A 20 -15.25 2.87 -1.23
C PHE A 20 -14.33 1.71 -1.62
N GLY A 21 -13.73 1.81 -2.80
CA GLY A 21 -12.74 0.84 -3.26
C GLY A 21 -13.30 -0.49 -3.80
N GLY A 22 -14.63 -0.65 -3.83
CA GLY A 22 -15.29 -1.87 -4.31
C GLY A 22 -15.22 -3.07 -3.35
N PRO A 23 -15.75 -4.23 -3.75
CA PRO A 23 -15.75 -5.45 -2.94
C PRO A 23 -14.34 -6.05 -2.81
N PRO A 24 -14.11 -6.91 -1.81
CA PRO A 24 -12.86 -7.65 -1.69
C PRO A 24 -12.57 -8.49 -2.95
N LEU A 25 -11.33 -8.44 -3.41
CA LEU A 25 -10.86 -9.23 -4.54
C LEU A 25 -10.53 -10.66 -4.05
N GLN A 26 -11.24 -11.66 -4.58
CA GLN A 26 -10.95 -13.08 -4.31
C GLN A 26 -9.90 -13.58 -5.28
N VAL A 27 -8.79 -14.12 -4.77
CA VAL A 27 -7.69 -14.61 -5.61
C VAL A 27 -7.08 -15.90 -5.05
N GLU A 28 -6.64 -16.76 -5.96
CA GLU A 28 -5.72 -17.86 -5.64
C GLU A 28 -4.30 -17.32 -5.73
N ALA A 29 -3.57 -17.44 -4.63
CA ALA A 29 -2.23 -16.89 -4.49
C ALA A 29 -1.25 -17.93 -4.01
N LYS A 30 -0.02 -17.88 -4.48
CA LYS A 30 1.08 -18.68 -3.93
C LYS A 30 1.67 -17.95 -2.72
N LEU A 31 1.78 -18.64 -1.58
CA LEU A 31 2.42 -18.10 -0.40
C LEU A 31 3.94 -18.14 -0.55
N LEU A 32 4.58 -16.97 -0.56
CA LEU A 32 6.03 -16.85 -0.76
C LEU A 32 6.80 -16.68 0.56
N ARG A 33 6.23 -15.95 1.52
CA ARG A 33 6.90 -15.66 2.80
C ARG A 33 5.89 -15.37 3.90
N LEU A 34 6.26 -15.70 5.13
CA LEU A 34 5.61 -15.28 6.37
C LEU A 34 6.67 -14.59 7.26
N SER A 35 6.27 -13.54 7.98
CA SER A 35 7.13 -12.77 8.87
C SER A 35 6.33 -12.21 10.05
N ASP A 36 7.03 -11.85 11.13
CA ASP A 36 6.47 -11.08 12.24
C ASP A 36 6.31 -9.58 11.90
N GLY A 37 6.78 -9.18 10.72
CA GLY A 37 6.62 -7.83 10.16
C GLY A 37 7.60 -6.80 10.69
N LYS A 38 8.60 -7.18 11.51
CA LYS A 38 9.58 -6.25 12.05
C LYS A 38 10.67 -5.92 11.04
N LEU A 39 11.08 -4.68 11.02
CA LEU A 39 12.19 -4.16 10.23
C LEU A 39 12.83 -2.94 10.90
N VAL A 40 13.97 -2.53 10.37
CA VAL A 40 14.60 -1.24 10.69
C VAL A 40 14.70 -0.46 9.39
N GLY A 41 14.15 0.73 9.33
CA GLY A 41 14.18 1.58 8.15
C GLY A 41 15.61 1.93 7.75
N THR A 42 15.82 2.13 6.45
CA THR A 42 17.13 2.52 5.87
C THR A 42 17.05 3.79 5.04
N GLY A 43 15.86 4.19 4.64
CA GLY A 43 15.62 5.37 3.82
C GLY A 43 15.61 6.69 4.59
N PRO A 44 15.43 7.81 3.88
CA PRO A 44 15.58 9.15 4.45
C PRO A 44 14.65 9.49 5.61
N GLN A 45 13.49 8.83 5.69
CA GLN A 45 12.47 9.15 6.70
C GLN A 45 12.45 8.17 7.87
N LEU A 46 12.80 6.90 7.65
CA LEU A 46 12.76 5.85 8.66
C LEU A 46 14.14 5.32 9.05
N GLY A 47 15.23 5.88 8.50
CA GLY A 47 16.59 5.39 8.71
C GLY A 47 16.96 5.22 10.18
N GLY A 48 17.33 4.01 10.58
CA GLY A 48 17.68 3.64 11.95
C GLY A 48 16.49 3.44 12.88
N LEU A 49 15.26 3.72 12.45
CA LEU A 49 14.08 3.56 13.31
C LEU A 49 13.52 2.13 13.21
N PRO A 50 13.21 1.48 14.34
CA PRO A 50 12.48 0.22 14.35
C PRO A 50 11.04 0.45 13.90
N PHE A 51 10.53 -0.46 13.07
CA PHE A 51 9.19 -0.39 12.51
C PHE A 51 8.56 -1.78 12.48
N SER A 52 7.24 -1.86 12.51
CA SER A 52 6.54 -3.13 12.39
C SER A 52 5.24 -2.99 11.60
N PHE A 53 4.99 -3.94 10.72
CA PHE A 53 3.71 -4.17 10.06
C PHE A 53 2.83 -5.21 10.78
N GLY A 54 3.28 -5.72 11.94
CA GLY A 54 2.67 -6.89 12.56
C GLY A 54 2.83 -8.15 11.68
N PRO A 55 2.16 -9.25 11.98
CA PRO A 55 2.20 -10.45 11.15
C PRO A 55 1.98 -10.13 9.67
N THR A 56 2.93 -10.55 8.83
CA THR A 56 3.03 -10.14 7.44
C THR A 56 3.22 -11.36 6.54
N ALA A 57 2.63 -11.32 5.35
CA ALA A 57 2.80 -12.33 4.33
C ALA A 57 3.18 -11.70 2.98
N VAL A 58 4.02 -12.37 2.22
CA VAL A 58 4.23 -12.09 0.80
C VAL A 58 3.54 -13.18 0.01
N ILE A 59 2.67 -12.78 -0.90
CA ILE A 59 1.96 -13.68 -1.81
C ILE A 59 2.21 -13.29 -3.26
N SER A 60 2.05 -14.24 -4.17
CA SER A 60 2.11 -14.00 -5.61
C SER A 60 0.80 -14.40 -6.27
N VAL A 61 0.28 -13.50 -7.08
CA VAL A 61 -0.91 -13.71 -7.93
C VAL A 61 -0.49 -13.45 -9.37
N GLY A 62 -0.33 -14.51 -10.15
CA GLY A 62 0.26 -14.39 -11.48
C GLY A 62 1.68 -13.80 -11.39
N GLY A 63 1.97 -12.73 -12.13
CA GLY A 63 3.22 -11.99 -12.10
C GLY A 63 3.33 -10.92 -10.99
N VAL A 64 2.27 -10.72 -10.18
CA VAL A 64 2.21 -9.66 -9.17
C VAL A 64 2.57 -10.20 -7.80
N LYS A 65 3.55 -9.59 -7.12
CA LYS A 65 3.82 -9.84 -5.71
C LYS A 65 3.04 -8.84 -4.85
N VAL A 66 2.42 -9.33 -3.79
CA VAL A 66 1.63 -8.51 -2.87
C VAL A 66 2.19 -8.68 -1.46
N LEU A 67 2.59 -7.58 -0.85
CA LEU A 67 2.93 -7.53 0.57
C LEU A 67 1.64 -7.27 1.36
N VAL A 68 1.20 -8.28 2.10
CA VAL A 68 -0.01 -8.23 2.94
C VAL A 68 0.41 -8.01 4.38
N VAL A 69 -0.10 -6.94 4.99
CA VAL A 69 0.30 -6.49 6.32
C VAL A 69 -0.90 -6.44 7.27
N THR A 70 -0.67 -6.63 8.56
CA THR A 70 -1.70 -6.54 9.60
C THR A 70 -1.87 -5.10 10.06
N GLU A 71 -0.77 -4.42 10.37
CA GLU A 71 -0.78 -3.04 10.81
C GLU A 71 -0.74 -2.09 9.60
N ARG A 72 -1.69 -1.16 9.57
CA ARG A 72 -1.77 -0.18 8.48
C ARG A 72 -0.70 0.89 8.67
N SER A 73 0.07 1.11 7.64
CA SER A 73 1.06 2.17 7.62
C SER A 73 1.26 2.69 6.20
N GLN A 74 1.77 3.90 6.13
CA GLN A 74 2.20 4.49 4.88
C GLN A 74 3.52 3.84 4.44
N LEU A 75 3.66 3.63 3.14
CA LEU A 75 4.90 3.13 2.57
C LEU A 75 5.82 4.33 2.24
N LEU A 76 6.96 4.40 2.92
CA LEU A 76 7.90 5.53 2.91
C LEU A 76 9.33 5.13 2.55
N ASP A 77 9.68 3.85 2.74
CA ASP A 77 11.03 3.34 2.76
C ASP A 77 11.10 2.04 1.96
N GLN A 78 12.09 1.89 1.10
CA GLN A 78 12.29 0.68 0.29
C GLN A 78 12.52 -0.55 1.17
N GLU A 79 13.06 -0.38 2.39
CA GLU A 79 13.24 -1.48 3.34
C GLU A 79 11.91 -2.10 3.77
N GLN A 80 10.81 -1.36 3.67
CA GLN A 80 9.46 -1.90 3.89
C GLN A 80 9.06 -2.98 2.86
N PHE A 81 9.82 -3.12 1.77
CA PHE A 81 9.75 -4.25 0.84
C PHE A 81 10.92 -5.21 1.00
N ARG A 82 12.15 -4.69 1.10
CA ARG A 82 13.38 -5.50 1.12
C ARG A 82 13.43 -6.45 2.31
N ALA A 83 13.03 -6.01 3.50
CA ALA A 83 12.94 -6.85 4.69
C ALA A 83 12.10 -8.12 4.48
N PHE A 84 11.16 -8.07 3.54
CA PHE A 84 10.27 -9.19 3.22
C PHE A 84 10.66 -9.92 1.92
N GLY A 85 11.86 -9.65 1.37
CA GLY A 85 12.40 -10.33 0.19
C GLY A 85 11.82 -9.84 -1.13
N ILE A 86 11.32 -8.61 -1.16
CA ILE A 86 10.90 -7.92 -2.38
C ILE A 86 11.91 -6.81 -2.65
N GLU A 87 12.75 -6.96 -3.68
CA GLU A 87 13.65 -5.90 -4.13
C GLU A 87 12.91 -4.97 -5.10
N PRO A 88 12.68 -3.69 -4.73
CA PRO A 88 11.93 -2.77 -5.58
C PRO A 88 12.51 -2.61 -6.98
N THR A 89 13.82 -2.51 -7.10
CA THR A 89 14.51 -2.29 -8.39
C THR A 89 14.45 -3.48 -9.35
N ALA A 90 14.03 -4.64 -8.87
CA ALA A 90 13.83 -5.84 -9.69
C ALA A 90 12.41 -5.94 -10.30
N HIS A 91 11.62 -4.88 -10.21
CA HIS A 91 10.23 -4.86 -10.69
C HIS A 91 10.01 -3.67 -11.62
N ASP A 92 9.29 -3.89 -12.72
CA ASP A 92 8.95 -2.84 -13.70
C ASP A 92 7.95 -1.82 -13.13
N VAL A 93 7.09 -2.26 -12.21
CA VAL A 93 6.05 -1.41 -11.58
C VAL A 93 6.01 -1.68 -10.09
N ILE A 94 6.05 -0.61 -9.32
CA ILE A 94 5.87 -0.62 -7.86
C ILE A 94 4.60 0.16 -7.53
N VAL A 95 3.64 -0.48 -6.87
CA VAL A 95 2.41 0.18 -6.42
C VAL A 95 2.48 0.41 -4.92
N VAL A 96 2.42 1.67 -4.52
CA VAL A 96 2.46 2.08 -3.11
C VAL A 96 1.22 2.87 -2.73
N LYS A 97 0.67 2.60 -1.56
CA LYS A 97 -0.42 3.38 -1.00
C LYS A 97 0.16 4.53 -0.15
N SER A 98 0.63 5.55 -0.84
CA SER A 98 1.26 6.74 -0.28
C SER A 98 1.07 7.90 -1.25
N GLN A 99 0.85 9.12 -0.77
CA GLN A 99 0.59 10.27 -1.64
C GLN A 99 1.85 11.02 -2.03
N GLN A 100 2.71 11.36 -1.07
CA GLN A 100 3.89 12.18 -1.30
C GLN A 100 5.16 11.61 -0.67
N HIS A 101 5.09 11.12 0.55
CA HIS A 101 6.27 10.81 1.34
C HIS A 101 7.12 9.67 0.76
N PHE A 102 6.52 8.76 -0.02
CA PHE A 102 7.24 7.69 -0.71
C PHE A 102 8.32 8.22 -1.66
N ARG A 103 8.15 9.44 -2.21
CA ARG A 103 9.08 10.05 -3.15
C ARG A 103 10.49 10.17 -2.58
N ALA A 104 10.61 10.46 -1.29
CA ALA A 104 11.90 10.65 -0.63
C ALA A 104 12.87 9.47 -0.82
N ASP A 105 12.34 8.26 -0.94
CA ASP A 105 13.17 7.05 -1.10
C ASP A 105 12.96 6.36 -2.47
N PHE A 106 11.76 6.38 -3.03
CA PHE A 106 11.45 5.68 -4.28
C PHE A 106 11.72 6.49 -5.55
N GLU A 107 11.75 7.81 -5.49
CA GLU A 107 11.92 8.65 -6.69
C GLU A 107 13.30 8.43 -7.34
N SER A 108 14.32 8.14 -6.54
CA SER A 108 15.69 7.87 -7.01
C SER A 108 15.83 6.60 -7.86
N ILE A 109 14.90 5.65 -7.71
CA ILE A 109 14.89 4.38 -8.45
C ILE A 109 13.81 4.31 -9.53
N ALA A 110 12.93 5.31 -9.60
CA ALA A 110 11.79 5.32 -10.51
C ALA A 110 12.12 6.03 -11.82
N GLY A 111 11.84 5.39 -12.95
CA GLY A 111 11.88 6.04 -14.26
C GLY A 111 10.73 7.02 -14.50
N GLY A 112 9.66 6.93 -13.72
CA GLY A 112 8.50 7.82 -13.74
C GLY A 112 7.54 7.52 -12.59
N ILE A 113 6.71 8.49 -12.24
CA ILE A 113 5.72 8.35 -11.16
C ILE A 113 4.34 8.71 -11.69
N ILE A 114 3.40 7.80 -11.51
CA ILE A 114 1.99 7.98 -11.87
C ILE A 114 1.17 8.02 -10.58
N VAL A 115 0.43 9.11 -10.39
CA VAL A 115 -0.51 9.23 -9.26
C VAL A 115 -1.91 8.85 -9.75
N CYS A 116 -2.51 7.84 -9.11
CA CYS A 116 -3.84 7.33 -9.44
C CYS A 116 -4.79 7.53 -8.27
N ASP A 117 -6.00 8.00 -8.55
CA ASP A 117 -7.12 7.93 -7.61
C ASP A 117 -7.99 6.70 -7.92
N CYS A 118 -8.03 5.77 -6.98
CA CYS A 118 -8.79 4.52 -7.11
C CYS A 118 -10.19 4.61 -6.45
N GLY A 119 -10.66 5.81 -6.10
CA GLY A 119 -11.94 6.00 -5.42
C GLY A 119 -11.98 5.47 -3.98
N ALA A 120 -10.80 5.34 -3.35
CA ALA A 120 -10.69 4.90 -1.96
C ALA A 120 -10.95 6.06 -0.98
N LEU A 121 -11.03 5.76 0.33
CA LEU A 121 -11.23 6.76 1.40
C LEU A 121 -10.15 7.86 1.44
N SER A 122 -8.98 7.62 0.86
CA SER A 122 -7.87 8.57 0.78
C SER A 122 -7.82 9.36 -0.53
N THR A 123 -8.97 9.52 -1.20
CA THR A 123 -9.07 10.35 -2.42
C THR A 123 -8.62 11.79 -2.18
N MET A 124 -7.97 12.39 -3.19
CA MET A 124 -7.66 13.82 -3.24
C MET A 124 -8.78 14.63 -3.95
N ASP A 125 -9.78 13.96 -4.50
CA ASP A 125 -10.94 14.60 -5.11
C ASP A 125 -11.96 14.97 -4.04
N TYR A 126 -11.72 16.06 -3.35
CA TYR A 126 -12.59 16.55 -2.28
C TYR A 126 -14.02 16.85 -2.76
N ALA A 127 -14.21 17.16 -4.05
CA ALA A 127 -15.55 17.41 -4.59
C ALA A 127 -16.44 16.18 -4.59
N LYS A 128 -15.85 14.98 -4.62
CA LYS A 128 -16.59 13.70 -4.53
C LYS A 128 -16.90 13.27 -3.10
N MET A 129 -16.34 13.94 -2.11
CA MET A 129 -16.59 13.61 -0.71
C MET A 129 -18.00 14.01 -0.30
N PRO A 130 -18.75 13.17 0.45
CA PRO A 130 -20.13 13.46 0.86
C PRO A 130 -20.17 14.40 2.08
N PHE A 131 -19.55 15.56 1.97
CA PHE A 131 -19.61 16.58 3.02
C PHE A 131 -21.05 17.07 3.24
N ARG A 132 -21.51 17.13 4.50
CA ARG A 132 -22.85 17.58 4.85
C ARG A 132 -22.88 18.89 5.65
N ASN A 133 -21.85 19.12 6.47
CA ASN A 133 -21.82 20.23 7.43
C ASN A 133 -20.61 21.13 7.25
N VAL A 134 -20.10 21.25 6.02
CA VAL A 134 -19.00 22.14 5.71
C VAL A 134 -19.53 23.53 5.40
N PRO A 135 -19.06 24.59 6.10
CA PRO A 135 -19.41 25.97 5.76
C PRO A 135 -19.07 26.27 4.30
N ARG A 136 -19.93 27.03 3.63
CA ARG A 136 -19.76 27.43 2.23
C ARG A 136 -19.79 28.95 2.11
N PRO A 137 -19.00 29.57 1.23
CA PRO A 137 -18.06 28.96 0.28
C PRO A 137 -16.73 28.56 0.92
N ILE A 138 -16.10 27.47 0.45
CA ILE A 138 -14.79 27.01 0.91
C ILE A 138 -14.00 26.36 -0.24
N TYR A 139 -12.71 26.72 -0.36
CA TYR A 139 -11.80 26.05 -1.29
C TYR A 139 -11.46 24.62 -0.80
N PRO A 140 -11.36 23.62 -1.66
CA PRO A 140 -11.52 23.64 -3.14
C PRO A 140 -12.93 23.27 -3.62
N LEU A 141 -13.94 23.23 -2.74
CA LEU A 141 -15.29 22.83 -3.07
C LEU A 141 -16.05 23.92 -3.85
N ASP A 142 -15.66 25.16 -3.68
CA ASP A 142 -16.24 26.32 -4.34
C ASP A 142 -15.18 27.08 -5.15
N LYS A 143 -15.63 27.74 -6.20
CA LYS A 143 -14.82 28.73 -6.94
C LYS A 143 -15.03 30.11 -6.32
N PHE A 144 -13.97 30.85 -6.19
CA PHE A 144 -13.97 32.26 -5.75
C PHE A 144 -13.70 33.15 -6.93
#